data_3dba65fa9fee22ce65ff9245c11894c4
#
_entry.id   3dba65fa9fee22ce65ff9245c11894c4
#
_cell.length_a   1.000
_cell.length_b   1.000
_cell.length_c   1.000
_cell.angle_alpha   90.00
_cell.angle_beta   90.00
_cell.angle_gamma   90.00
#
_symmetry.space_group_name_H-M   'P 1'
#
loop_
_entity.id
_entity.type
_entity.pdbx_description
1 polymer ?
#
loop_
_entity_poly.entity_id
_entity_poly.type
_entity_poly.pdbx_seq_one_letter_code
_entity_poly.pdbx_strand_id
1 'polypeptide(L)' 'MTNSIQNASVKELQTFRNYFTDSQWDVIDMALSEFQDHDDYVDILDTIGYKLQTVFDKTTEEN' A
#
# COMPACT_ATOMS: atom_id res chain seq x y z
N MET A 1 10.00 -12.56 -10.19
CA MET A 1 10.18 -11.76 -10.15
C MET A 1 9.89 -11.06 -9.30
N THR A 2 10.15 -10.64 -8.86
CA THR A 2 9.86 -10.02 -8.01
C THR A 2 9.74 -8.86 -7.93
N ASN A 3 9.58 -8.30 -8.41
CA ASN A 3 9.48 -7.12 -8.41
C ASN A 3 9.19 -6.52 -7.27
N SER A 4 9.79 -6.10 -6.63
CA SER A 4 9.62 -5.52 -5.46
C SER A 4 9.24 -4.11 -5.58
N ILE A 5 8.27 -3.71 -4.78
CA ILE A 5 7.86 -2.35 -4.75
C ILE A 5 9.00 -1.48 -4.35
N GLN A 6 9.96 -1.99 -3.64
CA GLN A 6 11.10 -1.21 -3.20
C GLN A 6 12.03 -0.86 -4.34
N ASN A 7 11.96 -1.63 -5.43
CA ASN A 7 12.79 -1.36 -6.58
C ASN A 7 12.08 -0.50 -7.62
N ALA A 8 10.83 -0.18 -7.38
CA ALA A 8 10.09 0.64 -8.32
C ALA A 8 10.53 2.09 -8.21
N SER A 9 10.51 2.80 -9.32
CA SER A 9 10.85 4.21 -9.31
C SER A 9 9.73 5.00 -8.65
N VAL A 10 10.05 6.20 -8.20
CA VAL A 10 9.02 7.06 -7.61
C VAL A 10 7.91 7.33 -8.61
N LYS A 11 8.26 7.48 -9.88
CA LYS A 11 7.25 7.71 -10.90
C LYS A 11 6.29 6.54 -11.02
N GLU A 12 6.81 5.33 -10.94
CA GLU A 12 5.96 4.15 -11.00
C GLU A 12 5.06 4.07 -9.79
N LEU A 13 5.59 4.38 -8.62
CA LEU A 13 4.80 4.36 -7.40
C LEU A 13 3.73 5.43 -7.43
N GLN A 14 4.06 6.59 -7.99
CA GLN A 14 3.08 7.67 -8.09
C GLN A 14 1.94 7.26 -9.01
N THR A 15 2.25 6.58 -10.10
CA THR A 15 1.24 6.08 -11.01
C THR A 15 0.33 5.09 -10.30
N PHE A 16 0.93 4.19 -9.55
CA PHE A 16 0.17 3.21 -8.79
C PHE A 16 -0.72 3.90 -7.77
N ARG A 17 -0.17 4.86 -7.03
CA ARG A 17 -0.96 5.55 -6.03
C ARG A 17 -2.13 6.31 -6.64
N ASN A 18 -1.92 6.88 -7.82
CA ASN A 18 -2.97 7.66 -8.46
C ASN A 18 -4.03 6.82 -9.15
N TYR A 19 -3.83 5.51 -9.17
CA TYR A 19 -4.81 4.62 -9.76
C TYR A 19 -6.14 4.67 -9.03
N PHE A 20 -6.08 4.85 -7.70
CA PHE A 20 -7.28 5.00 -6.90
C PHE A 20 -7.37 6.42 -6.39
N THR A 21 -8.58 6.90 -6.16
CA THR A 21 -8.79 8.19 -5.52
C THR A 21 -8.48 8.08 -4.03
N ASP A 22 -8.35 9.22 -3.38
CA ASP A 22 -8.10 9.23 -1.94
C ASP A 22 -9.22 8.52 -1.19
N SER A 23 -10.47 8.75 -1.60
CA SER A 23 -11.59 8.07 -0.95
C SER A 23 -11.52 6.57 -1.12
N GLN A 24 -11.10 6.12 -2.30
CA GLN A 24 -10.97 4.70 -2.54
C GLN A 24 -9.85 4.11 -1.69
N TRP A 25 -8.72 4.82 -1.54
CA TRP A 25 -7.65 4.37 -0.69
C TRP A 25 -8.10 4.27 0.77
N ASP A 26 -8.93 5.23 1.22
CA ASP A 26 -9.46 5.17 2.57
C ASP A 26 -10.28 3.91 2.80
N VAL A 27 -11.11 3.54 1.84
CA VAL A 27 -11.94 2.34 1.98
C VAL A 27 -11.05 1.11 2.01
N ILE A 28 -10.03 1.07 1.17
CA ILE A 28 -9.11 -0.06 1.15
C ILE A 28 -8.42 -0.19 2.51
N ASP A 29 -7.97 0.92 3.05
CA ASP A 29 -7.30 0.92 4.35
C ASP A 29 -8.22 0.44 5.45
N MET A 30 -9.45 0.92 5.45
CA MET A 30 -10.42 0.50 6.46
C MET A 30 -10.75 -0.99 6.34
N ALA A 31 -10.86 -1.47 5.10
CA ALA A 31 -11.16 -2.88 4.90
C ALA A 31 -10.03 -3.75 5.44
N LEU A 32 -8.79 -3.34 5.21
CA LEU A 32 -7.65 -4.09 5.72
C LEU A 32 -7.62 -4.07 7.24
N SER A 33 -7.95 -2.93 7.85
CA SER A 33 -7.99 -2.83 9.29
C SER A 33 -9.05 -3.73 9.89
N GLU A 34 -10.22 -3.77 9.25
CA GLU A 34 -11.29 -4.62 9.73
C GLU A 34 -10.91 -6.09 9.66
N PHE A 35 -10.12 -6.43 8.67
CA PHE A 35 -9.75 -7.81 8.46
C PHE A 35 -8.65 -8.27 9.40
N GLN A 36 -8.04 -7.36 10.13
CA GLN A 36 -6.92 -7.70 11.01
C GLN A 36 -7.30 -8.66 12.13
N ASP A 37 -8.59 -8.82 12.41
CA ASP A 37 -9.01 -9.74 13.45
C ASP A 37 -8.92 -11.20 13.02
N HIS A 38 -8.57 -11.44 11.77
CA HIS A 38 -8.49 -12.81 11.26
C HIS A 38 -7.07 -13.32 11.40
N ASP A 39 -6.83 -14.12 12.43
CA ASP A 39 -5.49 -14.59 12.76
C ASP A 39 -4.79 -15.27 11.60
N ASP A 40 -5.53 -15.94 10.75
CA ASP A 40 -4.93 -16.68 9.65
C ASP A 40 -4.23 -15.77 8.65
N TYR A 41 -4.58 -14.49 8.66
CA TYR A 41 -4.08 -13.58 7.64
C TYR A 41 -3.23 -12.45 8.20
N VAL A 42 -2.93 -12.48 9.48
CA VAL A 42 -2.21 -11.38 10.11
C VAL A 42 -0.87 -11.11 9.42
N ASP A 43 -0.11 -12.15 9.15
CA ASP A 43 1.20 -11.97 8.53
C ASP A 43 1.08 -11.37 7.13
N ILE A 44 0.09 -11.81 6.40
CA ILE A 44 -0.14 -11.29 5.05
C ILE A 44 -0.56 -9.83 5.12
N LEU A 45 -1.44 -9.52 6.06
CA LEU A 45 -1.92 -8.15 6.22
C LEU A 45 -0.80 -7.21 6.62
N ASP A 46 0.10 -7.67 7.49
CA ASP A 46 1.24 -6.86 7.89
C ASP A 46 2.12 -6.54 6.67
N THR A 47 2.32 -7.53 5.82
CA THR A 47 3.11 -7.33 4.62
C THR A 47 2.45 -6.34 3.67
N ILE A 48 1.15 -6.47 3.49
CA ILE A 48 0.40 -5.55 2.64
C ILE A 48 0.49 -4.13 3.20
N GLY A 49 0.30 -4.00 4.50
CA GLY A 49 0.37 -2.70 5.15
C GLY A 49 1.73 -2.05 4.97
N TYR A 50 2.79 -2.84 5.12
CA TYR A 50 4.13 -2.32 4.94
C TYR A 50 4.34 -1.82 3.51
N LYS A 51 3.88 -2.59 2.55
CA LYS A 51 4.06 -2.20 1.14
C LYS A 51 3.29 -0.93 0.82
N LEU A 52 2.06 -0.83 1.30
CA LEU A 52 1.27 0.36 1.05
C LEU A 52 1.88 1.58 1.74
N GLN A 53 2.37 1.40 2.96
CA GLN A 53 3.03 2.49 3.67
C GLN A 53 4.24 2.97 2.89
N THR A 54 5.00 2.04 2.32
CA THR A 54 6.16 2.39 1.54
C THR A 54 5.77 3.22 0.32
N VAL A 55 4.71 2.83 -0.37
CA VAL A 55 4.23 3.58 -1.52
C VAL A 55 3.88 5.01 -1.12
N PHE A 56 3.10 5.15 -0.05
CA PHE A 56 2.66 6.48 0.36
C PHE A 56 3.82 7.34 0.83
N ASP A 57 4.74 6.75 1.58
CA ASP A 57 5.90 7.48 2.07
C ASP A 57 6.74 8.01 0.93
N LYS A 58 7.01 7.16 -0.04
CA LYS A 58 7.87 7.55 -1.15
C LYS A 58 7.21 8.58 -2.07
N THR A 59 5.92 8.45 -2.26
CA THR A 59 5.24 9.39 -3.14
C THR A 59 4.98 10.72 -2.45
N THR A 60 4.88 10.71 -1.15
CA THR A 60 4.71 11.96 -0.40
C THR A 60 5.99 12.77 -0.42
N GLU A 61 7.13 12.10 -0.33
CA GLU A 61 8.40 12.80 -0.34
C GLU A 61 8.70 13.47 -1.65
N GLU A 62 8.01 13.06 -2.68
CA GLU A 62 8.23 13.62 -3.97
C GLU A 62 7.91 15.10 -4.00
N ASN A 63 7.09 15.53 -3.13
CA ASN A 63 6.82 16.95 -3.06
C ASN A 63 7.92 17.70 -2.36
#